data_e404f506fa3e68191369ba3b3cea623a
#
_entry.id   e404f506fa3e68191369ba3b3cea623a
#
_cell.length_a   1.000
_cell.length_b   1.000
_cell.length_c   1.000
_cell.angle_alpha   90.00
_cell.angle_beta   90.00
_cell.angle_gamma   90.00
#
_symmetry.space_group_name_H-M   'P 1'
#
loop_
_entity.id
_entity.type
_entity.pdbx_description
1 polymer ?
#
loop_
_entity_poly.entity_id
_entity_poly.type
_entity_poly.pdbx_seq_one_letter_code
_entity_poly.pdbx_strand_id
1 'polypeptide(L)'
;MECVGTNGDETAERMSISSSQRKTAFAQQARQELESLASRGVWMTGNGFSPVVLVKGELGEAERSGGELLSGADGVALRSALGARGYAPEDFCGLACVASPGAGGAAFEGQISVELFREALEALDPELVILLDVAAIELMREAYADALAAIEDFDTAMLTPGLIAPVLGRRVLALDGFEAALGDRAEKQRM
;
A
#
# COMPACT_ATOMS: atom_id res chain seq x y z
N MET A 1 21.21 42.69 54.89
CA MET A 1 20.04 43.00 54.03
C MET A 1 20.21 42.19 52.78
N GLU A 2 19.74 40.96 52.83
CA GLU A 2 19.87 39.94 51.80
C GLU A 2 18.79 40.14 50.74
N CYS A 3 19.20 40.23 49.47
CA CYS A 3 18.27 40.06 48.36
C CYS A 3 18.59 38.73 47.67
N VAL A 4 17.77 37.76 47.98
CA VAL A 4 17.67 36.47 47.28
C VAL A 4 17.12 36.75 45.88
N GLY A 5 17.87 36.42 44.88
CA GLY A 5 17.44 36.34 43.50
C GLY A 5 17.53 34.93 42.97
N THR A 6 16.53 34.12 43.24
CA THR A 6 16.30 32.85 42.61
C THR A 6 15.19 33.04 41.58
N ASN A 7 15.49 33.02 40.31
CA ASN A 7 14.55 32.69 39.23
C ASN A 7 15.31 32.73 37.91
N GLY A 8 15.86 31.63 37.48
CA GLY A 8 16.57 31.55 36.20
C GLY A 8 16.85 30.18 35.66
N ASP A 9 16.31 29.12 36.28
CA ASP A 9 16.71 27.76 35.87
C ASP A 9 15.54 26.80 35.55
N GLU A 10 14.31 27.31 35.43
CA GLU A 10 13.15 26.49 35.13
C GLU A 10 12.70 26.48 33.67
N THR A 11 13.44 27.09 32.75
CA THR A 11 13.02 27.19 31.34
C THR A 11 13.88 26.41 30.35
N ALA A 12 14.82 25.61 30.79
CA ALA A 12 15.76 24.87 29.91
C ALA A 12 15.52 23.35 29.84
N GLU A 13 14.56 22.80 30.55
CA GLU A 13 14.14 21.40 30.39
C GLU A 13 13.02 21.24 29.34
N ARG A 14 13.13 21.87 28.20
CA ARG A 14 12.49 21.41 26.98
C ARG A 14 13.17 20.12 26.60
N MET A 15 12.57 19.00 27.02
CA MET A 15 12.98 17.66 26.66
C MET A 15 13.27 17.61 25.16
N SER A 16 14.54 17.62 24.76
CA SER A 16 14.92 17.33 23.39
C SER A 16 14.70 15.83 23.20
N ILE A 17 13.51 15.50 22.67
CA ILE A 17 13.18 14.13 22.28
C ILE A 17 14.29 13.66 21.34
N SER A 18 14.99 12.59 21.70
CA SER A 18 16.07 12.06 20.88
C SER A 18 15.56 11.63 19.50
N SER A 19 16.41 11.61 18.48
CA SER A 19 15.99 11.18 17.14
C SER A 19 15.44 9.73 17.16
N SER A 20 15.95 8.88 18.03
CA SER A 20 15.45 7.53 18.26
C SER A 20 14.02 7.52 18.82
N GLN A 21 13.74 8.34 19.82
CA GLN A 21 12.39 8.46 20.39
C GLN A 21 11.39 8.99 19.37
N ARG A 22 11.79 9.97 18.53
CA ARG A 22 10.96 10.46 17.43
C ARG A 22 10.65 9.37 16.42
N LYS A 23 11.65 8.60 15.98
CA LYS A 23 11.44 7.46 15.06
C LYS A 23 10.47 6.43 15.65
N THR A 24 10.62 6.09 16.92
CA THR A 24 9.72 5.15 17.60
C THR A 24 8.29 5.70 17.67
N ALA A 25 8.12 6.99 17.99
CA ALA A 25 6.81 7.63 18.04
C ALA A 25 6.12 7.64 16.67
N PHE A 26 6.85 7.98 15.59
CA PHE A 26 6.32 7.91 14.23
C PHE A 26 5.92 6.50 13.82
N ALA A 27 6.76 5.50 14.13
CA ALA A 27 6.43 4.11 13.83
C ALA A 27 5.20 3.61 14.61
N GLN A 28 5.01 4.05 15.84
CA GLN A 28 3.82 3.74 16.63
C GLN A 28 2.57 4.42 16.06
N GLN A 29 2.67 5.69 15.67
CA GLN A 29 1.56 6.42 15.06
C GLN A 29 1.13 5.77 13.74
N ALA A 30 2.08 5.45 12.86
CA ALA A 30 1.78 4.77 11.60
C ALA A 30 1.11 3.41 11.81
N ARG A 31 1.56 2.62 12.80
CA ARG A 31 0.89 1.35 13.14
C ARG A 31 -0.54 1.55 13.61
N GLN A 32 -0.81 2.55 14.45
CA GLN A 32 -2.17 2.87 14.92
C GLN A 32 -3.07 3.30 13.75
N GLU A 33 -2.53 4.02 12.79
CA GLU A 33 -3.26 4.42 11.58
C GLU A 33 -3.61 3.19 10.73
N LEU A 34 -2.66 2.28 10.48
CA LEU A 34 -2.90 1.04 9.76
C LEU A 34 -3.89 0.10 10.50
N GLU A 35 -3.81 0.02 11.83
CA GLU A 35 -4.79 -0.71 12.64
C GLU A 35 -6.20 -0.11 12.55
N SER A 36 -6.29 1.21 12.53
CA SER A 36 -7.57 1.93 12.30
C SER A 36 -8.15 1.62 10.92
N LEU A 37 -7.33 1.63 9.87
CA LEU A 37 -7.74 1.27 8.51
C LEU A 37 -8.21 -0.19 8.44
N ALA A 38 -7.49 -1.12 9.06
CA ALA A 38 -7.88 -2.52 9.13
C ALA A 38 -9.24 -2.70 9.84
N SER A 39 -9.50 -1.95 10.94
CA SER A 39 -10.79 -1.98 11.64
C SER A 39 -11.95 -1.45 10.80
N ARG A 40 -11.67 -0.62 9.80
CA ARG A 40 -12.63 -0.07 8.81
C ARG A 40 -12.79 -0.97 7.58
N GLY A 41 -12.16 -2.15 7.59
CA GLY A 41 -12.30 -3.15 6.55
C GLY A 41 -11.20 -3.14 5.49
N VAL A 42 -10.17 -2.31 5.61
CA VAL A 42 -9.04 -2.37 4.67
C VAL A 42 -8.27 -3.67 4.88
N TRP A 43 -8.11 -4.43 3.80
CA TRP A 43 -7.38 -5.69 3.83
C TRP A 43 -5.96 -5.50 3.31
N MET A 44 -5.01 -5.66 4.22
CA MET A 44 -3.59 -5.51 3.94
C MET A 44 -2.81 -6.74 4.41
N THR A 45 -1.65 -7.00 3.78
CA THR A 45 -0.67 -7.99 4.24
C THR A 45 0.73 -7.38 4.22
N GLY A 46 1.64 -7.92 5.04
CA GLY A 46 2.98 -7.35 5.20
C GLY A 46 3.09 -6.42 6.41
N ASN A 47 4.18 -5.69 6.50
CA ASN A 47 4.50 -4.87 7.68
C ASN A 47 4.02 -3.41 7.62
N GLY A 48 3.45 -2.96 6.48
CA GLY A 48 2.96 -1.61 6.29
C GLY A 48 4.04 -0.51 6.17
N PHE A 49 5.32 -0.88 6.10
CA PHE A 49 6.46 0.05 5.95
C PHE A 49 7.29 -0.28 4.72
N SER A 50 6.68 -0.94 3.76
CA SER A 50 7.36 -1.45 2.57
C SER A 50 7.39 -0.40 1.47
N PRO A 51 8.52 -0.26 0.73
CA PRO A 51 8.61 0.67 -0.39
C PRO A 51 7.76 0.25 -1.60
N VAL A 52 7.31 -1.01 -1.64
CA VAL A 52 6.49 -1.56 -2.72
C VAL A 52 5.14 -2.01 -2.18
N VAL A 53 4.05 -1.54 -2.81
CA VAL A 53 2.68 -2.00 -2.55
C VAL A 53 2.14 -2.73 -3.77
N LEU A 54 1.67 -3.97 -3.55
CA LEU A 54 0.99 -4.80 -4.55
C LEU A 54 -0.52 -4.64 -4.34
N VAL A 55 -1.21 -4.05 -5.31
CA VAL A 55 -2.66 -3.79 -5.23
C VAL A 55 -3.41 -4.86 -6.01
N LYS A 56 -4.36 -5.54 -5.34
CA LYS A 56 -5.17 -6.63 -5.91
C LYS A 56 -6.66 -6.33 -5.74
N GLY A 57 -7.38 -6.32 -6.85
CA GLY A 57 -8.84 -6.11 -6.87
C GLY A 57 -9.61 -7.42 -6.99
N GLU A 58 -9.11 -8.37 -7.75
CA GLU A 58 -9.75 -9.66 -8.00
C GLU A 58 -9.15 -10.73 -7.08
N LEU A 59 -9.95 -11.26 -6.15
CA LEU A 59 -9.51 -12.32 -5.24
C LEU A 59 -9.39 -13.66 -5.95
N GLY A 60 -8.29 -14.37 -5.74
CA GLY A 60 -8.11 -15.74 -6.16
C GLY A 60 -8.87 -16.73 -5.28
N GLU A 61 -8.83 -18.02 -5.63
CA GLU A 61 -9.52 -19.09 -4.90
C GLU A 61 -9.02 -19.24 -3.45
N ALA A 62 -7.71 -19.07 -3.25
CA ALA A 62 -7.09 -19.17 -1.93
C ALA A 62 -7.62 -18.10 -0.97
N GLU A 63 -7.73 -16.87 -1.42
CA GLU A 63 -8.22 -15.74 -0.63
C GLU A 63 -9.71 -15.84 -0.37
N ARG A 64 -10.51 -16.24 -1.39
CA ARG A 64 -11.96 -16.52 -1.23
C ARG A 64 -12.24 -17.65 -0.25
N SER A 65 -11.32 -18.59 -0.12
CA SER A 65 -11.40 -19.68 0.86
C SER A 65 -10.94 -19.30 2.26
N GLY A 66 -10.64 -18.01 2.51
CA GLY A 66 -10.22 -17.48 3.81
C GLY A 66 -8.70 -17.48 4.02
N GLY A 67 -7.91 -17.69 2.97
CA GLY A 67 -6.46 -17.52 3.01
C GLY A 67 -6.05 -16.05 3.12
N GLU A 68 -4.78 -15.80 3.40
CA GLU A 68 -4.22 -14.44 3.43
C GLU A 68 -4.19 -13.83 2.02
N LEU A 69 -4.21 -12.51 1.95
CA LEU A 69 -4.05 -11.78 0.70
C LEU A 69 -2.71 -12.14 0.04
N LEU A 70 -2.72 -12.41 -1.27
CA LEU A 70 -1.57 -12.85 -2.04
C LEU A 70 -1.00 -14.22 -1.59
N SER A 71 -1.83 -15.11 -1.01
CA SER A 71 -1.42 -16.48 -0.66
C SER A 71 -1.51 -17.45 -1.84
N GLY A 72 -2.15 -17.05 -2.93
CA GLY A 72 -2.33 -17.84 -4.14
C GLY A 72 -1.07 -17.94 -5.02
N ALA A 73 -1.26 -18.51 -6.22
CA ALA A 73 -0.18 -18.71 -7.21
C ALA A 73 0.44 -17.38 -7.67
N ASP A 74 -0.37 -16.34 -7.77
CA ASP A 74 0.02 -14.96 -8.08
C ASP A 74 0.99 -14.39 -7.05
N GLY A 75 0.67 -14.48 -5.77
CA GLY A 75 1.54 -14.01 -4.70
C GLY A 75 2.85 -14.80 -4.60
N VAL A 76 2.82 -16.11 -4.88
CA VAL A 76 4.04 -16.93 -4.98
C VAL A 76 4.94 -16.47 -6.13
N ALA A 77 4.36 -16.22 -7.30
CA ALA A 77 5.08 -15.77 -8.49
C ALA A 77 5.67 -14.37 -8.28
N LEU A 78 4.89 -13.44 -7.70
CA LEU A 78 5.35 -12.08 -7.40
C LEU A 78 6.50 -12.08 -6.39
N ARG A 79 6.36 -12.82 -5.29
CA ARG A 79 7.46 -12.96 -4.31
C ARG A 79 8.72 -13.53 -4.93
N SER A 80 8.58 -14.53 -5.80
CA SER A 80 9.71 -15.10 -6.52
C SER A 80 10.38 -14.10 -7.46
N ALA A 81 9.58 -13.33 -8.22
CA ALA A 81 10.08 -12.33 -9.15
C ALA A 81 10.77 -11.16 -8.43
N LEU A 82 10.16 -10.66 -7.35
CA LEU A 82 10.76 -9.60 -6.52
C LEU A 82 12.03 -10.08 -5.82
N GLY A 83 12.02 -11.30 -5.26
CA GLY A 83 13.19 -11.90 -4.64
C GLY A 83 14.36 -12.08 -5.62
N ALA A 84 14.09 -12.45 -6.88
CA ALA A 84 15.09 -12.52 -7.93
C ALA A 84 15.70 -11.16 -8.29
N ARG A 85 15.04 -10.06 -7.94
CA ARG A 85 15.51 -8.67 -8.10
C ARG A 85 16.14 -8.10 -6.85
N GLY A 86 16.27 -8.90 -5.79
CA GLY A 86 16.92 -8.52 -4.52
C GLY A 86 16.00 -7.91 -3.47
N TYR A 87 14.68 -7.89 -3.70
CA TYR A 87 13.73 -7.47 -2.67
C TYR A 87 13.55 -8.57 -1.63
N ALA A 88 13.63 -8.21 -0.36
CA ALA A 88 13.29 -9.10 0.75
C ALA A 88 11.77 -9.14 0.97
N PRO A 89 11.22 -10.16 1.67
CA PRO A 89 9.78 -10.23 1.95
C PRO A 89 9.20 -9.01 2.68
N GLU A 90 10.01 -8.31 3.45
CA GLU A 90 9.66 -7.08 4.15
C GLU A 90 9.64 -5.82 3.27
N ASP A 91 10.15 -5.89 2.05
CA ASP A 91 10.24 -4.76 1.12
C ASP A 91 8.93 -4.55 0.32
N PHE A 92 7.96 -5.45 0.48
CA PHE A 92 6.67 -5.31 -0.19
C PHE A 92 5.51 -5.74 0.71
N CYS A 93 4.37 -5.12 0.52
CA CYS A 93 3.11 -5.46 1.17
C CYS A 93 1.98 -5.53 0.16
N GLY A 94 0.86 -6.12 0.55
CA GLY A 94 -0.35 -6.21 -0.27
C GLY A 94 -1.44 -5.30 0.24
N LEU A 95 -2.23 -4.73 -0.67
CA LEU A 95 -3.44 -3.98 -0.40
C LEU A 95 -4.56 -4.50 -1.31
N ALA A 96 -5.69 -4.90 -0.73
CA ALA A 96 -6.85 -5.33 -1.50
C ALA A 96 -7.78 -4.14 -1.82
N CYS A 97 -8.40 -4.18 -3.01
CA CYS A 97 -9.49 -3.27 -3.38
C CYS A 97 -10.84 -3.69 -2.80
N VAL A 98 -10.90 -4.83 -2.13
CA VAL A 98 -12.11 -5.37 -1.49
C VAL A 98 -11.95 -5.42 0.02
N ALA A 99 -13.07 -5.37 0.74
CA ALA A 99 -13.07 -5.38 2.19
C ALA A 99 -12.51 -6.70 2.76
N SER A 100 -11.85 -6.61 3.91
CA SER A 100 -11.33 -7.76 4.64
C SER A 100 -12.47 -8.72 5.05
N PRO A 101 -12.27 -10.04 4.96
CA PRO A 101 -13.22 -11.01 5.49
C PRO A 101 -13.46 -10.79 6.98
N GLY A 102 -14.73 -10.73 7.36
CA GLY A 102 -15.11 -10.53 8.77
C GLY A 102 -15.16 -9.07 9.25
N ALA A 103 -14.78 -8.10 8.46
CA ALA A 103 -15.08 -6.70 8.74
C ALA A 103 -16.59 -6.47 8.60
N GLY A 104 -17.29 -6.36 9.72
CA GLY A 104 -18.75 -6.14 9.75
C GLY A 104 -19.63 -7.38 9.57
N GLY A 105 -19.07 -8.60 9.55
CA GLY A 105 -19.86 -9.85 9.54
C GLY A 105 -20.50 -10.22 8.21
N ALA A 106 -20.17 -9.54 7.12
CA ALA A 106 -20.57 -9.85 5.77
C ALA A 106 -19.47 -10.64 5.04
N ALA A 107 -19.87 -11.62 4.25
CA ALA A 107 -18.98 -12.27 3.30
C ALA A 107 -18.44 -11.20 2.32
N PHE A 108 -17.18 -11.23 1.95
CA PHE A 108 -16.44 -10.51 0.90
C PHE A 108 -17.25 -9.62 -0.08
N GLU A 109 -18.21 -8.87 0.38
CA GLU A 109 -19.13 -8.14 -0.47
C GLU A 109 -18.74 -6.69 -0.60
N GLY A 110 -17.96 -6.42 -1.64
CA GLY A 110 -17.82 -5.09 -2.18
C GLY A 110 -16.40 -4.55 -2.19
N GLN A 111 -16.17 -3.75 -3.20
CA GLN A 111 -15.00 -2.89 -3.31
C GLN A 111 -15.02 -1.88 -2.15
N ILE A 112 -13.87 -1.61 -1.55
CA ILE A 112 -13.74 -0.51 -0.57
C ILE A 112 -14.00 0.83 -1.27
N SER A 113 -14.41 1.85 -0.51
CA SER A 113 -14.64 3.16 -1.13
C SER A 113 -13.33 3.77 -1.67
N VAL A 114 -13.47 4.62 -2.68
CA VAL A 114 -12.36 5.33 -3.30
C VAL A 114 -11.54 6.12 -2.26
N GLU A 115 -12.24 6.77 -1.34
CA GLU A 115 -11.61 7.55 -0.27
C GLU A 115 -10.83 6.66 0.70
N LEU A 116 -11.39 5.50 1.06
CA LEU A 116 -10.75 4.54 1.97
C LEU A 116 -9.52 3.89 1.31
N PHE A 117 -9.61 3.58 0.01
CA PHE A 117 -8.47 3.08 -0.76
C PHE A 117 -7.35 4.13 -0.81
N ARG A 118 -7.70 5.38 -1.12
CA ARG A 118 -6.73 6.47 -1.18
C ARG A 118 -6.08 6.69 0.18
N GLU A 119 -6.87 6.76 1.26
CA GLU A 119 -6.37 6.90 2.64
C GLU A 119 -5.39 5.76 3.00
N ALA A 120 -5.72 4.51 2.65
CA ALA A 120 -4.86 3.36 2.89
C ALA A 120 -3.54 3.46 2.10
N LEU A 121 -3.58 3.83 0.83
CA LEU A 121 -2.39 3.97 0.00
C LEU A 121 -1.51 5.16 0.44
N GLU A 122 -2.13 6.27 0.89
CA GLU A 122 -1.40 7.41 1.46
C GLU A 122 -0.73 7.03 2.81
N ALA A 123 -1.41 6.25 3.66
CA ALA A 123 -0.86 5.79 4.94
C ALA A 123 0.30 4.79 4.76
N LEU A 124 0.26 3.97 3.71
CA LEU A 124 1.36 3.05 3.36
C LEU A 124 2.56 3.79 2.74
N ASP A 125 2.34 4.94 2.13
CA ASP A 125 3.33 5.83 1.50
C ASP A 125 4.42 5.11 0.68
N PRO A 126 4.05 4.26 -0.30
CA PRO A 126 5.02 3.49 -1.08
C PRO A 126 5.76 4.34 -2.11
N GLU A 127 6.96 3.90 -2.48
CA GLU A 127 7.70 4.44 -3.63
C GLU A 127 7.20 3.86 -4.96
N LEU A 128 6.72 2.60 -4.92
CA LEU A 128 6.23 1.86 -6.07
C LEU A 128 4.90 1.17 -5.74
N VAL A 129 3.92 1.39 -6.61
CA VAL A 129 2.63 0.70 -6.60
C VAL A 129 2.54 -0.20 -7.82
N ILE A 130 2.22 -1.47 -7.63
CA ILE A 130 2.00 -2.43 -8.69
C ILE A 130 0.54 -2.87 -8.65
N LEU A 131 -0.21 -2.56 -9.71
CA LEU A 131 -1.61 -2.91 -9.88
C LEU A 131 -1.69 -4.25 -10.61
N LEU A 132 -2.31 -5.26 -10.01
CA LEU A 132 -2.23 -6.64 -10.48
C LEU A 132 -3.33 -7.04 -11.46
N ASP A 133 -4.44 -6.29 -11.47
CA ASP A 133 -5.64 -6.59 -12.26
C ASP A 133 -6.42 -5.33 -12.63
N VAL A 134 -7.43 -5.51 -13.48
CA VAL A 134 -8.26 -4.41 -14.01
C VAL A 134 -9.00 -3.68 -12.90
N ALA A 135 -9.51 -4.38 -11.89
CA ALA A 135 -10.24 -3.75 -10.79
C ALA A 135 -9.33 -2.84 -9.95
N ALA A 136 -8.07 -3.23 -9.74
CA ALA A 136 -7.07 -2.39 -9.09
C ALA A 136 -6.73 -1.14 -9.94
N ILE A 137 -6.63 -1.30 -11.27
CA ILE A 137 -6.40 -0.18 -12.21
C ILE A 137 -7.56 0.80 -12.17
N GLU A 138 -8.80 0.32 -12.22
CA GLU A 138 -10.00 1.17 -12.20
C GLU A 138 -10.10 1.96 -10.89
N LEU A 139 -9.92 1.31 -9.75
CA LEU A 139 -9.95 1.98 -8.46
C LEU A 139 -8.83 3.02 -8.32
N MET A 140 -7.63 2.71 -8.81
CA MET A 140 -6.50 3.64 -8.82
C MET A 140 -6.79 4.87 -9.70
N ARG A 141 -7.41 4.68 -10.89
CA ARG A 141 -7.83 5.78 -11.77
C ARG A 141 -8.84 6.69 -11.10
N GLU A 142 -9.81 6.11 -10.42
CA GLU A 142 -10.84 6.88 -9.71
C GLU A 142 -10.25 7.64 -8.53
N ALA A 143 -9.42 7.00 -7.71
CA ALA A 143 -8.83 7.59 -6.52
C ALA A 143 -7.85 8.74 -6.82
N TYR A 144 -7.18 8.68 -7.99
CA TYR A 144 -6.14 9.64 -8.37
C TYR A 144 -6.42 10.33 -9.71
N ALA A 145 -7.70 10.48 -10.07
CA ALA A 145 -8.14 11.06 -11.34
C ALA A 145 -7.48 12.42 -11.65
N ASP A 146 -7.42 13.31 -10.65
CA ASP A 146 -6.82 14.64 -10.83
C ASP A 146 -5.32 14.57 -11.10
N ALA A 147 -4.60 13.69 -10.41
CA ALA A 147 -3.16 13.52 -10.60
C ALA A 147 -2.83 12.86 -11.95
N LEU A 148 -3.65 11.90 -12.37
CA LEU A 148 -3.51 11.22 -13.66
C LEU A 148 -3.85 12.17 -14.83
N ALA A 149 -4.87 13.02 -14.68
CA ALA A 149 -5.24 14.02 -15.69
C ALA A 149 -4.15 15.08 -15.95
N ALA A 150 -3.19 15.23 -15.02
CA ALA A 150 -2.05 16.13 -15.20
C ALA A 150 -0.91 15.51 -16.04
N ILE A 151 -0.98 14.23 -16.38
CA ILE A 151 0.02 13.52 -17.19
C ILE A 151 -0.29 13.78 -18.67
N GLU A 152 0.70 14.29 -19.44
CA GLU A 152 0.52 14.66 -20.84
C GLU A 152 0.31 13.44 -21.77
N ASP A 153 1.03 12.34 -21.48
CA ASP A 153 0.91 11.12 -22.26
C ASP A 153 -0.36 10.36 -21.87
N PHE A 154 -1.27 10.20 -22.84
CA PHE A 154 -2.57 9.59 -22.61
C PHE A 154 -2.49 8.14 -22.13
N ASP A 155 -1.61 7.33 -22.73
CA ASP A 155 -1.49 5.91 -22.36
C ASP A 155 -0.93 5.76 -20.95
N THR A 156 0.01 6.61 -20.57
CA THR A 156 0.54 6.68 -19.19
C THR A 156 -0.54 7.15 -18.21
N ALA A 157 -1.31 8.19 -18.56
CA ALA A 157 -2.42 8.68 -17.74
C ALA A 157 -3.52 7.62 -17.54
N MET A 158 -3.73 6.78 -18.55
CA MET A 158 -4.67 5.66 -18.52
C MET A 158 -4.14 4.43 -17.80
N LEU A 159 -2.94 4.48 -17.22
CA LEU A 159 -2.29 3.33 -16.57
C LEU A 159 -2.24 2.11 -17.49
N THR A 160 -1.90 2.32 -18.75
CA THR A 160 -1.75 1.22 -19.72
C THR A 160 -0.68 0.24 -19.23
N PRO A 161 -0.95 -1.08 -19.23
CA PRO A 161 -0.04 -2.09 -18.73
C PRO A 161 1.36 -1.98 -19.32
N GLY A 162 2.37 -2.08 -18.45
CA GLY A 162 3.78 -1.96 -18.82
C GLY A 162 4.33 -0.52 -18.85
N LEU A 163 3.48 0.50 -18.73
CA LEU A 163 3.92 1.89 -18.58
C LEU A 163 3.99 2.27 -17.10
N ILE A 164 4.91 3.17 -16.76
CA ILE A 164 5.09 3.68 -15.40
C ILE A 164 4.54 5.10 -15.33
N ALA A 165 3.48 5.30 -14.56
CA ALA A 165 2.87 6.59 -14.31
C ALA A 165 3.43 7.23 -13.03
N PRO A 166 3.87 8.51 -13.06
CA PRO A 166 4.22 9.26 -11.87
C PRO A 166 2.95 9.82 -11.21
N VAL A 167 2.57 9.31 -10.04
CA VAL A 167 1.39 9.75 -9.32
C VAL A 167 1.79 10.26 -7.95
N LEU A 168 1.72 11.57 -7.73
CA LEU A 168 2.05 12.25 -6.46
C LEU A 168 3.39 11.80 -5.86
N GLY A 169 4.43 11.69 -6.70
CA GLY A 169 5.77 11.28 -6.29
C GLY A 169 6.00 9.76 -6.25
N ARG A 170 4.97 8.95 -6.41
CA ARG A 170 5.03 7.49 -6.50
C ARG A 170 5.12 7.02 -7.95
N ARG A 171 5.72 5.88 -8.18
CA ARG A 171 5.70 5.19 -9.46
C ARG A 171 4.57 4.17 -9.44
N VAL A 172 3.68 4.21 -10.42
CA VAL A 172 2.56 3.28 -10.56
C VAL A 172 2.75 2.46 -11.81
N LEU A 173 2.76 1.13 -11.67
CA LEU A 173 2.86 0.17 -12.76
C LEU A 173 1.63 -0.73 -12.77
N ALA A 174 0.96 -0.85 -13.91
CA ALA A 174 -0.15 -1.78 -14.10
C ALA A 174 0.32 -3.07 -14.77
N LEU A 175 -0.17 -4.20 -14.26
CA LEU A 175 0.03 -5.55 -14.81
C LEU A 175 -1.36 -6.12 -15.10
N ASP A 176 -1.84 -5.99 -16.33
CA ASP A 176 -3.14 -6.54 -16.71
C ASP A 176 -3.09 -8.07 -16.83
N GLY A 177 -4.09 -8.75 -16.24
CA GLY A 177 -4.25 -10.19 -16.37
C GLY A 177 -3.14 -11.05 -15.75
N PHE A 178 -2.42 -10.54 -14.76
CA PHE A 178 -1.26 -11.24 -14.17
C PHE A 178 -1.59 -12.67 -13.71
N GLU A 179 -2.69 -12.87 -12.99
CA GLU A 179 -3.09 -14.22 -12.51
C GLU A 179 -3.46 -15.14 -13.67
N ALA A 180 -4.17 -14.65 -14.68
CA ALA A 180 -4.50 -15.42 -15.88
C ALA A 180 -3.26 -15.80 -16.68
N ALA A 181 -2.31 -14.89 -16.82
CA ALA A 181 -1.05 -15.13 -17.51
C ALA A 181 -0.17 -16.19 -16.84
N LEU A 182 -0.30 -16.42 -15.53
CA LEU A 182 0.42 -17.50 -14.86
C LEU A 182 0.03 -18.89 -15.36
N GLY A 183 -1.17 -19.05 -15.96
CA GLY A 183 -1.64 -20.29 -16.60
C GLY A 183 -1.03 -20.52 -17.98
N ASP A 184 -0.62 -19.49 -18.70
CA ASP A 184 -0.10 -19.57 -20.06
C ASP A 184 1.42 -19.38 -20.10
N ARG A 185 2.11 -20.39 -20.67
CA ARG A 185 3.58 -20.39 -20.79
C ARG A 185 4.11 -19.33 -21.75
N ALA A 186 3.32 -18.97 -22.78
CA ALA A 186 3.72 -17.96 -23.76
C ALA A 186 3.56 -16.54 -23.19
N GLU A 187 2.56 -16.32 -22.34
CA GLU A 187 2.35 -15.04 -21.69
C GLU A 187 3.33 -14.79 -20.54
N LYS A 188 3.73 -15.82 -19.80
CA LYS A 188 4.81 -15.74 -18.80
C LYS A 188 6.13 -15.19 -19.35
N GLN A 189 6.39 -15.32 -20.65
CA GLN A 189 7.61 -14.83 -21.27
C GLN A 189 7.52 -13.36 -21.73
N ARG A 190 6.31 -12.77 -21.72
CA ARG A 190 6.07 -11.37 -22.13
C ARG A 190 6.05 -10.41 -20.96
N MET A 191 5.89 -10.93 -19.73
CA MET A 191 5.98 -10.19 -18.46
C MET A 191 7.43 -10.16 -17.94
#